data_40688e06e16e360165732dab5e8e2b92
#
_entry.id   40688e06e16e360165732dab5e8e2b92
#
_cell.length_a   1.000
_cell.length_b   1.000
_cell.length_c   1.000
_cell.angle_alpha   90.00
_cell.angle_beta   90.00
_cell.angle_gamma   90.00
#
_symmetry.space_group_name_H-M   'P 1'
#
loop_
_entity.id
_entity.type
_entity.pdbx_description
1 polymer ?
#
loop_
_entity_poly.entity_id
_entity_poly.type
_entity_poly.pdbx_seq_one_letter_code
_entity_poly.pdbx_strand_id
1 'polypeptide(L)'
;MDAPRFERYSSVPLFEGLQPEEIGALLGYSEQVEVEPGTVVIQEGAEPTDFYVIAEGVLDVVLTDQVEEAKVLARLSDLSCFGEMGLVSDESHSASVIAVESSRLRKFSIARMKELLDMEDRTVYRMVLGLARLIAHRLQMSDERRVG
;
A
#
# COMPACT_ATOMS: atom_id res chain seq x y z
N MET A 1 -5.60 24.63 -0.95
CA MET A 1 -5.14 24.50 0.41
C MET A 1 -5.03 23.08 0.83
N ASP A 2 -4.14 22.38 0.14
CA ASP A 2 -4.03 20.96 0.36
C ASP A 2 -2.90 20.58 1.32
N ALA A 3 -2.07 21.54 1.72
CA ALA A 3 -0.97 21.28 2.64
C ALA A 3 -1.39 20.56 3.92
N PRO A 4 -2.48 20.99 4.64
CA PRO A 4 -2.92 20.27 5.82
C PRO A 4 -3.38 18.85 5.52
N ARG A 5 -3.88 18.60 4.30
CA ARG A 5 -4.31 17.27 3.89
C ARG A 5 -3.11 16.36 3.65
N PHE A 6 -2.03 16.91 3.12
CA PHE A 6 -0.84 16.12 2.86
C PHE A 6 -0.17 15.69 4.16
N GLU A 7 -0.26 16.52 5.19
CA GLU A 7 0.34 16.19 6.49
C GLU A 7 -0.25 14.94 7.13
N ARG A 8 -1.55 14.68 6.92
CA ARG A 8 -2.14 13.48 7.47
C ARG A 8 -1.53 12.21 6.90
N TYR A 9 -1.06 12.28 5.66
CA TYR A 9 -0.42 11.14 5.02
C TYR A 9 0.98 10.85 5.55
N SER A 10 1.54 11.71 6.38
CA SER A 10 2.84 11.44 7.00
C SER A 10 2.78 10.23 7.94
N SER A 11 1.58 9.82 8.34
CA SER A 11 1.38 8.62 9.15
C SER A 11 1.39 7.32 8.34
N VAL A 12 1.36 7.42 7.02
CA VAL A 12 1.45 6.24 6.15
C VAL A 12 2.85 5.66 6.31
N PRO A 13 2.99 4.38 6.72
CA PRO A 13 4.32 3.81 6.95
C PRO A 13 5.27 3.96 5.76
N LEU A 14 4.74 3.82 4.55
CA LEU A 14 5.53 3.95 3.32
C LEU A 14 6.09 5.36 3.13
N PHE A 15 5.47 6.37 3.72
CA PHE A 15 5.85 7.78 3.57
C PHE A 15 6.66 8.31 4.75
N GLU A 16 7.02 7.44 5.67
CA GLU A 16 7.80 7.86 6.83
C GLU A 16 9.11 8.52 6.39
N GLY A 17 9.40 9.66 6.95
CA GLY A 17 10.62 10.41 6.64
C GLY A 17 10.51 11.35 5.44
N LEU A 18 9.41 11.33 4.72
CA LEU A 18 9.20 12.25 3.59
C LEU A 18 8.69 13.59 4.12
N GLN A 19 9.10 14.66 3.45
CA GLN A 19 8.61 16.00 3.76
C GLN A 19 7.21 16.18 3.16
N PRO A 20 6.39 17.11 3.70
CA PRO A 20 5.06 17.35 3.17
C PRO A 20 5.03 17.61 1.67
N GLU A 21 6.01 18.35 1.14
CA GLU A 21 6.10 18.64 -0.30
C GLU A 21 6.34 17.36 -1.10
N GLU A 22 7.12 16.45 -0.56
CA GLU A 22 7.39 15.17 -1.21
C GLU A 22 6.14 14.30 -1.23
N ILE A 23 5.42 14.27 -0.12
CA ILE A 23 4.15 13.53 -0.03
C ILE A 23 3.16 14.09 -1.04
N GLY A 24 3.06 15.42 -1.12
CA GLY A 24 2.20 16.08 -2.10
C GLY A 24 2.56 15.69 -3.53
N ALA A 25 3.86 15.62 -3.84
CA ALA A 25 4.31 15.20 -5.17
C ALA A 25 3.89 13.76 -5.48
N LEU A 26 4.05 12.86 -4.50
CA LEU A 26 3.63 11.46 -4.67
C LEU A 26 2.12 11.35 -4.90
N LEU A 27 1.34 12.04 -4.08
CA LEU A 27 -0.11 12.03 -4.24
C LEU A 27 -0.53 12.57 -5.60
N GLY A 28 0.26 13.48 -6.17
CA GLY A 28 0.04 14.01 -7.50
C GLY A 28 0.18 12.95 -8.60
N TYR A 29 0.89 11.88 -8.36
CA TYR A 29 1.02 10.76 -9.29
C TYR A 29 -0.09 9.73 -9.13
N SER A 30 -0.89 9.85 -8.08
CA SER A 30 -1.95 8.89 -7.79
C SER A 30 -3.29 9.39 -8.32
N GLU A 31 -4.26 8.49 -8.37
CA GLU A 31 -5.63 8.88 -8.64
C GLU A 31 -6.52 8.48 -7.46
N GLN A 32 -7.56 9.26 -7.25
CA GLN A 32 -8.54 8.95 -6.23
C GLN A 32 -9.55 7.96 -6.78
N VAL A 33 -9.78 6.89 -6.02
CA VAL A 33 -10.72 5.84 -6.38
C VAL A 33 -11.67 5.65 -5.21
N GLU A 34 -12.96 5.54 -5.51
CA GLU A 34 -13.96 5.22 -4.49
C GLU A 34 -14.47 3.81 -4.75
N VAL A 35 -14.57 3.03 -3.69
CA VAL A 35 -15.02 1.64 -3.78
C VAL A 35 -16.15 1.38 -2.79
N GLU A 36 -17.12 0.59 -3.24
CA GLU A 36 -18.26 0.22 -2.42
C GLU A 36 -17.95 -1.03 -1.60
N PRO A 37 -18.70 -1.27 -0.51
CA PRO A 37 -18.54 -2.50 0.27
C PRO A 37 -18.62 -3.72 -0.62
N GLY A 38 -17.75 -4.70 -0.39
CA GLY A 38 -17.70 -5.93 -1.18
C GLY A 38 -16.82 -5.87 -2.41
N THR A 39 -16.32 -4.68 -2.78
CA THR A 39 -15.42 -4.56 -3.93
C THR A 39 -14.11 -5.27 -3.65
N VAL A 40 -13.70 -6.14 -4.57
CA VAL A 40 -12.39 -6.79 -4.52
C VAL A 40 -11.40 -5.84 -5.18
N VAL A 41 -10.57 -5.19 -4.39
CA VAL A 41 -9.61 -4.21 -4.89
C VAL A 41 -8.36 -4.90 -5.42
N ILE A 42 -7.90 -5.91 -4.71
CA ILE A 42 -6.79 -6.78 -5.12
C ILE A 42 -7.29 -8.22 -5.05
N GLN A 43 -7.04 -8.96 -6.12
CA GLN A 43 -7.42 -10.37 -6.22
C GLN A 43 -6.21 -11.25 -5.93
N GLU A 44 -6.36 -12.21 -5.02
CA GLU A 44 -5.35 -13.23 -4.75
C GLU A 44 -4.97 -13.94 -6.05
N GLY A 45 -3.68 -14.10 -6.29
CA GLY A 45 -3.16 -14.74 -7.49
C GLY A 45 -2.95 -13.80 -8.68
N ALA A 46 -3.51 -12.60 -8.63
CA ALA A 46 -3.31 -11.62 -9.70
C ALA A 46 -1.90 -11.02 -9.64
N GLU A 47 -1.41 -10.57 -10.78
CA GLU A 47 -0.13 -9.89 -10.84
C GLU A 47 -0.22 -8.49 -10.26
N PRO A 48 0.83 -7.99 -9.60
CA PRO A 48 0.80 -6.66 -9.00
C PRO A 48 0.85 -5.57 -10.08
N THR A 49 -0.20 -4.77 -10.16
CA THR A 49 -0.29 -3.64 -11.10
C THR A 49 -0.34 -2.30 -10.38
N ASP A 50 -0.90 -2.27 -9.18
CA ASP A 50 -1.11 -1.04 -8.44
C ASP A 50 -0.91 -1.27 -6.95
N PHE A 51 -0.58 -0.19 -6.24
CA PHE A 51 -0.67 -0.21 -4.79
C PHE A 51 -1.55 0.95 -4.34
N TYR A 52 -2.00 0.90 -3.11
CA TYR A 52 -3.02 1.80 -2.61
C TYR A 52 -2.69 2.32 -1.23
N VAL A 53 -3.10 3.56 -0.98
CA VAL A 53 -3.14 4.14 0.36
C VAL A 53 -4.60 4.40 0.67
N ILE A 54 -5.06 3.99 1.84
CA ILE A 54 -6.44 4.23 2.27
C ILE A 54 -6.53 5.65 2.78
N ALA A 55 -7.20 6.52 2.02
CA ALA A 55 -7.46 7.88 2.49
C ALA A 55 -8.50 7.82 3.60
N GLU A 56 -9.52 6.98 3.42
CA GLU A 56 -10.62 6.86 4.37
C GLU A 56 -11.37 5.56 4.08
N GLY A 57 -11.54 4.73 5.08
CA GLY A 57 -12.30 3.50 4.92
C GLY A 57 -11.73 2.31 5.67
N VAL A 58 -12.33 1.15 5.40
CA VAL A 58 -11.96 -0.12 6.03
C VAL A 58 -11.97 -1.22 4.98
N LEU A 59 -10.87 -1.95 4.89
CA LEU A 59 -10.73 -3.09 3.99
C LEU A 59 -10.16 -4.28 4.74
N ASP A 60 -10.50 -5.48 4.29
CA ASP A 60 -9.97 -6.72 4.86
C ASP A 60 -9.02 -7.39 3.90
N VAL A 61 -7.91 -7.89 4.43
CA VAL A 61 -6.98 -8.76 3.71
C VAL A 61 -7.43 -10.18 4.01
N VAL A 62 -7.77 -10.94 2.96
CA VAL A 62 -8.35 -12.26 3.13
C VAL A 62 -7.66 -13.30 2.25
N LEU A 63 -7.62 -14.54 2.74
CA LEU A 63 -7.26 -15.70 1.93
C LEU A 63 -8.54 -16.31 1.41
N THR A 64 -8.62 -16.47 0.09
CA THR A 64 -9.83 -16.97 -0.58
C THR A 64 -9.63 -18.35 -1.19
N ASP A 65 -8.51 -18.99 -0.93
CA ASP A 65 -8.21 -20.33 -1.43
C ASP A 65 -8.90 -21.44 -0.63
N GLN A 66 -9.53 -21.09 0.48
CA GLN A 66 -10.28 -22.05 1.29
C GLN A 66 -11.66 -22.28 0.70
N VAL A 67 -12.05 -23.54 0.63
CA VAL A 67 -13.28 -23.95 -0.05
C VAL A 67 -14.55 -23.38 0.58
N GLU A 68 -14.56 -23.25 1.88
CA GLU A 68 -15.79 -22.89 2.61
C GLU A 68 -15.84 -21.49 3.17
N GLU A 69 -14.70 -20.93 3.61
CA GLU A 69 -14.69 -19.61 4.23
C GLU A 69 -13.42 -18.84 3.88
N ALA A 70 -13.57 -17.56 3.59
CA ALA A 70 -12.43 -16.67 3.46
C ALA A 70 -11.87 -16.40 4.86
N LYS A 71 -10.57 -16.53 5.00
CA LYS A 71 -9.89 -16.24 6.28
C LYS A 71 -9.41 -14.81 6.28
N VAL A 72 -9.89 -14.03 7.24
CA VAL A 72 -9.44 -12.64 7.39
C VAL A 72 -8.07 -12.64 8.08
N LEU A 73 -7.05 -12.15 7.38
CA LEU A 73 -5.68 -12.07 7.90
C LEU A 73 -5.45 -10.75 8.64
N ALA A 74 -6.06 -9.67 8.17
CA ALA A 74 -5.87 -8.35 8.75
C ALA A 74 -6.98 -7.42 8.33
N ARG A 75 -7.24 -6.40 9.13
CA ARG A 75 -8.17 -5.33 8.80
C ARG A 75 -7.37 -4.04 8.69
N LEU A 76 -7.54 -3.35 7.59
CA LEU A 76 -6.83 -2.12 7.27
C LEU A 76 -7.80 -0.94 7.35
N SER A 77 -7.30 0.18 7.84
CA SER A 77 -8.12 1.39 8.01
C SER A 77 -7.38 2.60 7.48
N ASP A 78 -7.87 3.80 7.82
CA ASP A 78 -7.30 5.06 7.35
C ASP A 78 -5.78 5.09 7.43
N LEU A 79 -5.14 5.52 6.36
CA LEU A 79 -3.69 5.72 6.24
C LEU A 79 -2.86 4.44 6.22
N SER A 80 -3.50 3.27 6.13
CA SER A 80 -2.79 2.02 5.82
C SER A 80 -2.49 1.98 4.33
N CYS A 81 -1.46 1.24 3.94
CA CYS A 81 -1.18 0.99 2.53
C CYS A 81 -1.19 -0.52 2.27
N PHE A 82 -1.45 -0.90 1.03
CA PHE A 82 -1.44 -2.31 0.63
C PHE A 82 -1.09 -2.45 -0.85
N GLY A 83 -0.54 -3.60 -1.19
CA GLY A 83 -0.09 -3.87 -2.55
C GLY A 83 1.29 -3.31 -2.86
N GLU A 84 1.95 -2.67 -1.91
CA GLU A 84 3.22 -1.97 -2.10
C GLU A 84 4.40 -2.91 -2.37
N MET A 85 4.28 -4.19 -2.03
CA MET A 85 5.34 -5.15 -2.33
C MET A 85 5.60 -5.28 -3.83
N GLY A 86 4.60 -4.95 -4.65
CA GLY A 86 4.76 -4.93 -6.11
C GLY A 86 5.82 -3.97 -6.60
N LEU A 87 6.23 -3.01 -5.77
CA LEU A 87 7.32 -2.10 -6.13
C LEU A 87 8.68 -2.81 -6.16
N VAL A 88 8.82 -3.90 -5.41
CA VAL A 88 10.10 -4.61 -5.26
C VAL A 88 10.01 -6.10 -5.56
N SER A 89 8.85 -6.60 -5.93
CA SER A 89 8.64 -8.02 -6.22
C SER A 89 7.63 -8.18 -7.35
N ASP A 90 7.86 -9.15 -8.22
CA ASP A 90 6.95 -9.48 -9.31
C ASP A 90 6.03 -10.65 -8.95
N GLU A 91 6.10 -11.12 -7.72
CA GLU A 91 5.25 -12.23 -7.28
C GLU A 91 3.78 -11.84 -7.25
N SER A 92 2.92 -12.79 -7.63
CA SER A 92 1.48 -12.62 -7.58
C SER A 92 1.02 -12.31 -6.14
N HIS A 93 -0.10 -11.64 -6.01
CA HIS A 93 -0.67 -11.31 -4.70
C HIS A 93 -0.98 -12.58 -3.91
N SER A 94 -0.55 -12.62 -2.66
CA SER A 94 -0.76 -13.77 -1.78
C SER A 94 -2.11 -13.76 -1.08
N ALA A 95 -2.86 -12.68 -1.21
CA ALA A 95 -4.16 -12.54 -0.57
C ALA A 95 -5.01 -11.55 -1.36
N SER A 96 -6.31 -11.56 -1.12
CA SER A 96 -7.22 -10.57 -1.69
C SER A 96 -7.42 -9.43 -0.70
N VAL A 97 -7.77 -8.25 -1.19
CA VAL A 97 -8.13 -7.11 -0.36
C VAL A 97 -9.52 -6.67 -0.78
N ILE A 98 -10.45 -6.70 0.17
CA ILE A 98 -11.88 -6.47 -0.09
C ILE A 98 -12.39 -5.34 0.79
N ALA A 99 -13.14 -4.40 0.21
CA ALA A 99 -13.70 -3.31 0.97
C ALA A 99 -14.80 -3.82 1.92
N VAL A 100 -14.72 -3.41 3.18
CA VAL A 100 -15.72 -3.73 4.20
C VAL A 100 -16.80 -2.67 4.21
N GLU A 101 -16.42 -1.43 3.97
CA GLU A 101 -17.34 -0.30 3.88
C GLU A 101 -16.91 0.60 2.73
N SER A 102 -17.75 1.56 2.37
CA SER A 102 -17.38 2.54 1.34
C SER A 102 -16.06 3.17 1.69
N SER A 103 -15.12 3.16 0.77
CA SER A 103 -13.76 3.62 1.04
C SER A 103 -13.25 4.49 -0.08
N ARG A 104 -12.38 5.42 0.28
CA ARG A 104 -11.69 6.31 -0.66
C ARG A 104 -10.21 5.95 -0.61
N LEU A 105 -9.67 5.62 -1.77
CA LEU A 105 -8.30 5.14 -1.91
C LEU A 105 -7.49 6.08 -2.81
N ARG A 106 -6.19 6.16 -2.56
CA ARG A 106 -5.25 6.75 -3.50
C ARG A 106 -4.56 5.58 -4.21
N LYS A 107 -4.73 5.50 -5.52
CA LYS A 107 -4.23 4.40 -6.33
C LYS A 107 -2.95 4.84 -7.06
N PHE A 108 -1.90 4.06 -6.90
CA PHE A 108 -0.60 4.32 -7.53
C PHE A 108 -0.28 3.22 -8.52
N SER A 109 0.03 3.60 -9.76
CA SER A 109 0.47 2.62 -10.76
C SER A 109 1.90 2.19 -10.48
N ILE A 110 2.12 0.90 -10.30
CA ILE A 110 3.47 0.35 -10.06
C ILE A 110 4.35 0.59 -11.29
N ALA A 111 3.82 0.39 -12.50
CA ALA A 111 4.58 0.66 -13.71
C ALA A 111 5.03 2.12 -13.80
N ARG A 112 4.14 3.05 -13.42
CA ARG A 112 4.48 4.47 -13.43
C ARG A 112 5.55 4.79 -12.39
N MET A 113 5.46 4.18 -11.20
CA MET A 113 6.47 4.40 -10.16
C MET A 113 7.83 3.90 -10.62
N LYS A 114 7.89 2.74 -11.26
CA LYS A 114 9.15 2.20 -11.80
C LYS A 114 9.72 3.09 -12.90
N GLU A 115 8.86 3.63 -13.75
CA GLU A 115 9.27 4.57 -14.79
C GLU A 115 9.89 5.83 -14.17
N LEU A 116 9.23 6.38 -13.15
CA LEU A 116 9.74 7.55 -12.45
C LEU A 116 11.07 7.25 -11.76
N LEU A 117 11.22 6.05 -11.21
CA LEU A 117 12.45 5.62 -10.58
C LEU A 117 13.59 5.57 -11.62
N ASP A 118 13.31 5.04 -12.82
CA ASP A 118 14.27 5.01 -13.92
C ASP A 118 14.65 6.42 -14.39
N MET A 119 13.74 7.37 -14.24
CA MET A 119 13.98 8.77 -14.54
C MET A 119 14.66 9.52 -13.39
N GLU A 120 15.08 8.79 -12.37
CA GLU A 120 15.78 9.34 -11.21
C GLU A 120 14.93 10.32 -10.38
N ASP A 121 13.62 10.06 -10.28
CA ASP A 121 12.75 10.83 -9.40
C ASP A 121 13.16 10.57 -7.96
N ARG A 122 13.66 11.62 -7.30
CA ARG A 122 14.20 11.50 -5.95
C ARG A 122 13.14 11.09 -4.92
N THR A 123 11.93 11.62 -5.06
CA THR A 123 10.87 11.33 -4.11
C THR A 123 10.45 9.88 -4.18
N VAL A 124 10.30 9.35 -5.40
CA VAL A 124 9.97 7.94 -5.60
C VAL A 124 11.10 7.06 -5.05
N TYR A 125 12.35 7.44 -5.30
CA TYR A 125 13.50 6.73 -4.75
C TYR A 125 13.43 6.66 -3.23
N ARG A 126 13.14 7.78 -2.57
CA ARG A 126 13.06 7.83 -1.11
C ARG A 126 11.90 6.99 -0.57
N MET A 127 10.79 6.96 -1.30
CA MET A 127 9.66 6.10 -0.94
C MET A 127 10.06 4.62 -1.02
N VAL A 128 10.72 4.22 -2.09
CA VAL A 128 11.17 2.83 -2.27
C VAL A 128 12.19 2.45 -1.20
N LEU A 129 13.09 3.37 -0.87
CA LEU A 129 14.05 3.13 0.22
C LEU A 129 13.33 2.95 1.55
N GLY A 130 12.27 3.73 1.79
CA GLY A 130 11.42 3.58 2.97
C GLY A 130 10.77 2.20 3.03
N LEU A 131 10.31 1.71 1.89
CA LEU A 131 9.73 0.37 1.81
C LEU A 131 10.78 -0.69 2.16
N ALA A 132 12.00 -0.54 1.64
CA ALA A 132 13.09 -1.46 1.97
C ALA A 132 13.36 -1.51 3.47
N ARG A 133 13.33 -0.36 4.13
CA ARG A 133 13.52 -0.29 5.59
C ARG A 133 12.40 -0.99 6.34
N LEU A 134 11.15 -0.83 5.89
CA LEU A 134 10.01 -1.51 6.50
C LEU A 134 10.14 -3.02 6.38
N ILE A 135 10.56 -3.50 5.21
CA ILE A 135 10.76 -4.94 4.99
C ILE A 135 11.86 -5.47 5.90
N ALA A 136 12.99 -4.76 5.96
CA ALA A 136 14.10 -5.14 6.80
C ALA A 136 13.68 -5.22 8.28
N HIS A 137 12.90 -4.25 8.74
CA HIS A 137 12.40 -4.22 10.10
C HIS A 137 11.50 -5.42 10.38
N ARG A 138 10.59 -5.75 9.47
CA ARG A 138 9.69 -6.90 9.62
C ARG A 138 10.47 -8.21 9.69
N LEU A 139 11.52 -8.34 8.89
CA LEU A 139 12.38 -9.52 8.92
C LEU A 139 13.13 -9.65 10.24
N GLN A 140 13.66 -8.55 10.76
CA GLN A 140 14.33 -8.54 12.05
C GLN A 140 13.39 -8.96 13.17
N MET A 141 12.18 -8.43 13.19
CA MET A 141 11.19 -8.77 14.19
C MET A 141 10.82 -10.25 14.12
N SER A 142 10.68 -10.79 12.92
CA SER A 142 10.40 -12.21 12.71
C SER A 142 11.53 -13.09 13.24
N ASP A 143 12.78 -12.72 12.98
CA ASP A 143 13.95 -13.47 13.44
C ASP A 143 14.07 -13.43 14.96
N GLU A 144 13.80 -12.29 15.57
CA GLU A 144 13.81 -12.17 17.04
C GLU A 144 12.77 -13.09 17.68
N ARG A 145 11.60 -13.21 17.07
CA ARG A 145 10.57 -14.12 17.55
C ARG A 145 10.99 -15.57 17.47
N ARG A 146 11.77 -15.94 16.44
CA ARG A 146 12.27 -17.30 16.29
C ARG A 146 13.31 -17.64 17.35
N VAL A 147 14.15 -16.68 17.69
CA VAL A 147 15.20 -16.87 18.66
C VAL A 147 14.64 -16.86 20.08
N GLY A 148 13.68 -16.02 20.31
CA GLY A 148 13.02 -15.93 21.61
C GLY A 148 11.95 -16.99 21.76
#